data_46719402f462ad5cdd90c340fccb70f0
#
_entry.id   46719402f462ad5cdd90c340fccb70f0
#
_cell.length_a   1.000
_cell.length_b   1.000
_cell.length_c   1.000
_cell.angle_alpha   90.00
_cell.angle_beta   90.00
_cell.angle_gamma   90.00
#
_symmetry.space_group_name_H-M   'P 1'
#
loop_
_entity.id
_entity.type
_entity.pdbx_description
1 polymer ?
#
loop_
_entity_poly.entity_id
_entity_poly.type
_entity_poly.pdbx_seq_one_letter_code
_entity_poly.pdbx_strand_id
1 'polypeptide(L)'
;GMAGGSGEQALLTSGAVQLANFYGFSNSTIAGATDSKGDDAQSGLEKSLNITMAAQSGANLITQAAGTQAGLMVSSFTACVIDNDMIGSIARSLADIPVNVDTLSLELIESTVNNEGHFLGAKDTFSRMKSDFLYPKVSDRTSVDEWTMAGRVDISQKATIKAKEILKDYFPNHIKPDFIKEIRNNFEIKIETHKMRSQ
;
A
#
# COMPACT_ATOMS: atom_id res chain seq x y z
N GLY A 1 -25.88 9.31 -5.77
CA GLY A 1 -24.47 9.06 -5.95
C GLY A 1 -24.11 7.67 -5.43
N MET A 2 -23.17 7.03 -6.05
CA MET A 2 -22.59 5.84 -5.43
C MET A 2 -21.73 6.30 -4.27
N ALA A 3 -21.92 5.72 -3.10
CA ALA A 3 -21.13 6.05 -1.90
C ALA A 3 -19.80 5.26 -1.94
N GLY A 4 -18.92 5.64 -2.88
CA GLY A 4 -17.62 5.00 -3.03
C GLY A 4 -16.75 5.21 -1.80
N GLY A 5 -16.32 4.12 -1.16
CA GLY A 5 -15.53 4.17 0.05
C GLY A 5 -16.32 4.26 1.36
N SER A 6 -17.65 4.30 1.31
CA SER A 6 -18.49 4.39 2.51
C SER A 6 -18.43 3.15 3.40
N GLY A 7 -18.91 3.29 4.64
CA GLY A 7 -19.08 2.15 5.56
C GLY A 7 -20.05 1.10 5.06
N GLU A 8 -21.08 1.51 4.31
CA GLU A 8 -22.03 0.60 3.68
C GLU A 8 -21.35 -0.25 2.59
N GLN A 9 -20.47 0.34 1.78
CA GLN A 9 -19.67 -0.42 0.82
C GLN A 9 -18.80 -1.45 1.53
N ALA A 10 -18.10 -1.06 2.59
CA ALA A 10 -17.26 -1.97 3.38
C ALA A 10 -18.07 -3.16 3.93
N LEU A 11 -19.25 -2.89 4.49
CA LEU A 11 -20.15 -3.91 5.04
C LEU A 11 -20.64 -4.87 3.96
N LEU A 12 -21.17 -4.35 2.86
CA LEU A 12 -21.72 -5.17 1.77
C LEU A 12 -20.62 -5.98 1.06
N THR A 13 -19.45 -5.40 0.85
CA THR A 13 -18.28 -6.08 0.29
C THR A 13 -17.87 -7.25 1.19
N SER A 14 -17.76 -7.04 2.50
CA SER A 14 -17.41 -8.09 3.46
C SER A 14 -18.42 -9.25 3.42
N GLY A 15 -19.70 -8.92 3.42
CA GLY A 15 -20.77 -9.93 3.33
C GLY A 15 -20.71 -10.74 2.02
N ALA A 16 -20.50 -10.06 0.90
CA ALA A 16 -20.38 -10.71 -0.42
C ALA A 16 -19.15 -11.64 -0.49
N VAL A 17 -17.99 -11.19 0.04
CA VAL A 17 -16.76 -12.00 0.10
C VAL A 17 -16.96 -13.23 0.97
N GLN A 18 -17.54 -13.07 2.17
CA GLN A 18 -17.82 -14.20 3.07
C GLN A 18 -18.77 -15.19 2.46
N LEU A 19 -19.81 -14.72 1.77
CA LEU A 19 -20.78 -15.59 1.08
C LEU A 19 -20.12 -16.36 -0.08
N ALA A 20 -19.27 -15.71 -0.86
CA ALA A 20 -18.50 -16.36 -1.91
C ALA A 20 -17.60 -17.47 -1.34
N ASN A 21 -16.89 -17.19 -0.25
CA ASN A 21 -16.04 -18.16 0.43
C ASN A 21 -16.87 -19.34 1.00
N PHE A 22 -18.06 -19.07 1.54
CA PHE A 22 -18.97 -20.12 2.01
C PHE A 22 -19.38 -21.10 0.89
N TYR A 23 -19.58 -20.60 -0.33
CA TYR A 23 -19.88 -21.44 -1.48
C TYR A 23 -18.65 -22.01 -2.19
N GLY A 24 -17.44 -21.75 -1.70
CA GLY A 24 -16.19 -22.20 -2.31
C GLY A 24 -15.85 -21.51 -3.63
N PHE A 25 -16.34 -20.30 -3.86
CA PHE A 25 -16.05 -19.53 -5.06
C PHE A 25 -14.79 -18.64 -4.85
N SER A 26 -13.95 -18.58 -5.87
CA SER A 26 -12.98 -17.51 -5.98
C SER A 26 -13.72 -16.17 -6.12
N ASN A 27 -13.21 -15.14 -5.44
CA ASN A 27 -13.87 -13.84 -5.43
C ASN A 27 -12.92 -12.69 -5.73
N SER A 28 -13.49 -11.63 -6.28
CA SER A 28 -12.81 -10.36 -6.52
C SER A 28 -13.75 -9.22 -6.13
N THR A 29 -13.20 -8.18 -5.54
CA THR A 29 -13.98 -7.01 -5.11
C THR A 29 -13.24 -5.70 -5.36
N ILE A 30 -14.00 -4.61 -5.49
CA ILE A 30 -13.49 -3.24 -5.54
C ILE A 30 -13.51 -2.68 -4.13
N ALA A 31 -12.38 -2.27 -3.59
CA ALA A 31 -12.33 -1.71 -2.24
C ALA A 31 -11.48 -0.44 -2.07
N GLY A 32 -10.69 -0.05 -3.06
CA GLY A 32 -9.82 1.14 -2.98
C GLY A 32 -10.43 2.43 -3.53
N ALA A 33 -11.74 2.48 -3.71
CA ALA A 33 -12.43 3.69 -4.17
C ALA A 33 -12.66 4.67 -3.02
N THR A 34 -12.76 5.96 -3.37
CA THR A 34 -13.17 7.04 -2.47
C THR A 34 -14.00 8.06 -3.23
N ASP A 35 -14.94 8.71 -2.54
CA ASP A 35 -15.66 9.86 -3.07
C ASP A 35 -14.87 11.16 -2.90
N SER A 36 -13.74 11.18 -2.19
CA SER A 36 -12.86 12.35 -2.14
C SER A 36 -12.33 12.73 -3.53
N LYS A 37 -12.14 14.03 -3.75
CA LYS A 37 -11.61 14.63 -4.98
C LYS A 37 -10.12 14.95 -4.87
N GLY A 38 -9.52 14.68 -3.72
CA GLY A 38 -8.10 14.97 -3.43
C GLY A 38 -7.45 13.92 -2.55
N ASP A 39 -6.14 14.07 -2.35
CA ASP A 39 -5.32 13.19 -1.51
C ASP A 39 -5.41 13.66 -0.04
N ASP A 40 -6.61 13.58 0.54
CA ASP A 40 -6.97 14.11 1.85
C ASP A 40 -7.33 13.01 2.87
N ALA A 41 -7.74 13.45 4.07
CA ALA A 41 -8.12 12.55 5.15
C ALA A 41 -9.31 11.66 4.77
N GLN A 42 -10.29 12.17 3.98
CA GLN A 42 -11.42 11.38 3.50
C GLN A 42 -10.92 10.23 2.60
N SER A 43 -10.02 10.53 1.65
CA SER A 43 -9.44 9.52 0.77
C SER A 43 -8.76 8.41 1.55
N GLY A 44 -7.92 8.76 2.53
CA GLY A 44 -7.22 7.78 3.38
C GLY A 44 -8.19 6.95 4.22
N LEU A 45 -9.18 7.57 4.84
CA LEU A 45 -10.17 6.90 5.69
C LEU A 45 -11.00 5.89 4.90
N GLU A 46 -11.62 6.32 3.80
CA GLU A 46 -12.52 5.49 3.00
C GLU A 46 -11.81 4.30 2.37
N LYS A 47 -10.64 4.52 1.78
CA LYS A 47 -9.82 3.45 1.17
C LYS A 47 -9.32 2.47 2.22
N SER A 48 -8.75 2.95 3.33
CA SER A 48 -8.21 2.07 4.36
C SER A 48 -9.28 1.19 4.99
N LEU A 49 -10.47 1.76 5.29
CA LEU A 49 -11.60 1.01 5.84
C LEU A 49 -12.02 -0.11 4.88
N ASN A 50 -12.27 0.22 3.62
CA ASN A 50 -12.81 -0.72 2.65
C ASN A 50 -11.81 -1.83 2.31
N ILE A 51 -10.54 -1.51 2.08
CA ILE A 51 -9.50 -2.51 1.78
C ILE A 51 -9.28 -3.42 2.98
N THR A 52 -9.20 -2.88 4.20
CA THR A 52 -9.03 -3.68 5.41
C THR A 52 -10.18 -4.65 5.60
N MET A 53 -11.41 -4.19 5.48
CA MET A 53 -12.61 -5.02 5.65
C MET A 53 -12.69 -6.13 4.57
N ALA A 54 -12.40 -5.80 3.32
CA ALA A 54 -12.36 -6.78 2.23
C ALA A 54 -11.28 -7.86 2.48
N ALA A 55 -10.09 -7.44 2.86
CA ALA A 55 -8.96 -8.33 3.09
C ALA A 55 -9.19 -9.24 4.32
N GLN A 56 -9.68 -8.69 5.43
CA GLN A 56 -10.04 -9.47 6.63
C GLN A 56 -11.18 -10.44 6.39
N SER A 57 -12.08 -10.14 5.44
CA SER A 57 -13.15 -11.05 5.05
C SER A 57 -12.67 -12.21 4.16
N GLY A 58 -11.40 -12.20 3.73
CA GLY A 58 -10.80 -13.26 2.91
C GLY A 58 -11.00 -13.06 1.42
N ALA A 59 -11.01 -11.82 0.91
CA ALA A 59 -11.03 -11.54 -0.52
C ALA A 59 -9.78 -12.10 -1.20
N ASN A 60 -9.96 -12.84 -2.31
CA ASN A 60 -8.84 -13.38 -3.09
C ASN A 60 -8.15 -12.31 -3.94
N LEU A 61 -8.91 -11.34 -4.43
CA LEU A 61 -8.41 -10.24 -5.23
C LEU A 61 -9.15 -8.94 -4.88
N ILE A 62 -8.40 -7.90 -4.58
CA ILE A 62 -8.93 -6.54 -4.40
C ILE A 62 -8.47 -5.70 -5.60
N THR A 63 -9.43 -5.24 -6.40
CA THR A 63 -9.18 -4.40 -7.56
C THR A 63 -9.35 -2.93 -7.21
N GLN A 64 -8.76 -2.04 -8.03
CA GLN A 64 -8.79 -0.58 -7.86
C GLN A 64 -8.30 -0.14 -6.47
N ALA A 65 -7.34 -0.86 -5.92
CA ALA A 65 -6.84 -0.67 -4.57
C ALA A 65 -6.03 0.63 -4.40
N ALA A 66 -5.50 1.22 -5.48
CA ALA A 66 -4.65 2.39 -5.42
C ALA A 66 -4.98 3.42 -6.50
N GLY A 67 -4.82 4.71 -6.16
CA GLY A 67 -4.89 5.83 -7.08
C GLY A 67 -6.28 6.29 -7.49
N THR A 68 -7.33 5.59 -7.12
CA THR A 68 -8.70 5.88 -7.57
C THR A 68 -9.37 6.90 -6.66
N GLN A 69 -9.94 7.96 -7.25
CA GLN A 69 -10.57 9.10 -6.59
C GLN A 69 -11.93 9.42 -7.22
N ALA A 70 -12.71 10.29 -6.57
CA ALA A 70 -13.96 10.88 -7.08
C ALA A 70 -14.96 9.83 -7.59
N GLY A 71 -15.21 8.77 -6.82
CA GLY A 71 -16.17 7.72 -7.22
C GLY A 71 -15.76 7.02 -8.51
N LEU A 72 -14.48 6.67 -8.68
CA LEU A 72 -13.86 6.01 -9.85
C LEU A 72 -13.68 6.91 -11.09
N MET A 73 -13.95 8.20 -11.00
CA MET A 73 -13.90 9.10 -12.16
C MET A 73 -12.51 9.68 -12.41
N VAL A 74 -11.60 9.64 -11.43
CA VAL A 74 -10.26 10.23 -11.50
C VAL A 74 -9.22 9.24 -10.98
N SER A 75 -8.05 9.26 -11.57
CA SER A 75 -6.85 8.59 -11.05
C SER A 75 -5.77 9.61 -10.72
N SER A 76 -5.08 9.44 -9.58
CA SER A 76 -3.99 10.29 -9.10
C SER A 76 -2.72 9.47 -8.91
N PHE A 77 -1.61 9.89 -9.52
CA PHE A 77 -0.30 9.26 -9.28
C PHE A 77 0.18 9.49 -7.84
N THR A 78 -0.12 10.66 -7.28
CA THR A 78 0.17 10.95 -5.87
C THR A 78 -0.59 9.99 -4.95
N ALA A 79 -1.90 9.82 -5.20
CA ALA A 79 -2.70 8.83 -4.46
C ALA A 79 -2.15 7.41 -4.61
N CYS A 80 -1.70 6.99 -5.79
CA CYS A 80 -1.08 5.66 -5.98
C CYS A 80 0.10 5.45 -5.03
N VAL A 81 0.93 6.47 -4.82
CA VAL A 81 2.11 6.39 -3.94
C VAL A 81 1.69 6.34 -2.46
N ILE A 82 0.71 7.15 -2.05
CA ILE A 82 0.17 7.13 -0.68
C ILE A 82 -0.50 5.78 -0.39
N ASP A 83 -1.35 5.34 -1.31
CA ASP A 83 -2.11 4.10 -1.17
C ASP A 83 -1.19 2.87 -1.11
N ASN A 84 -0.03 2.90 -1.77
CA ASN A 84 0.97 1.84 -1.63
C ASN A 84 1.49 1.67 -0.19
N ASP A 85 1.75 2.76 0.53
CA ASP A 85 2.13 2.71 1.94
C ASP A 85 0.97 2.25 2.83
N MET A 86 -0.24 2.71 2.54
CA MET A 86 -1.46 2.28 3.22
C MET A 86 -1.70 0.78 3.05
N ILE A 87 -1.64 0.27 1.82
CA ILE A 87 -1.80 -1.16 1.51
C ILE A 87 -0.72 -1.98 2.18
N GLY A 88 0.53 -1.50 2.19
CA GLY A 88 1.61 -2.12 2.93
C GLY A 88 1.31 -2.26 4.43
N SER A 89 0.76 -1.22 5.04
CA SER A 89 0.35 -1.22 6.46
C SER A 89 -0.81 -2.21 6.71
N ILE A 90 -1.79 -2.24 5.82
CA ILE A 90 -2.90 -3.21 5.88
C ILE A 90 -2.36 -4.64 5.74
N ALA A 91 -1.53 -4.92 4.74
CA ALA A 91 -0.93 -6.23 4.55
C ALA A 91 -0.13 -6.68 5.78
N ARG A 92 0.63 -5.77 6.42
CA ARG A 92 1.35 -6.07 7.66
C ARG A 92 0.39 -6.38 8.81
N SER A 93 -0.76 -5.70 8.89
CA SER A 93 -1.77 -5.96 9.95
C SER A 93 -2.51 -7.30 9.79
N LEU A 94 -2.46 -7.87 8.59
CA LEU A 94 -3.08 -9.18 8.27
C LEU A 94 -2.09 -10.34 8.40
N ALA A 95 -0.81 -10.04 8.56
CA ALA A 95 0.21 -11.08 8.74
C ALA A 95 0.06 -11.77 10.09
N ASP A 96 0.27 -13.08 10.11
CA ASP A 96 0.25 -13.87 11.32
C ASP A 96 1.35 -13.45 12.31
N ILE A 97 1.08 -13.67 13.58
CA ILE A 97 2.11 -13.61 14.63
C ILE A 97 2.60 -15.02 14.86
N PRO A 98 3.80 -15.40 14.37
CA PRO A 98 4.31 -16.75 14.56
C PRO A 98 4.57 -17.01 16.05
N VAL A 99 4.08 -18.16 16.55
CA VAL A 99 4.29 -18.59 17.93
C VAL A 99 5.10 -19.88 17.91
N ASN A 100 6.37 -19.77 18.25
CA ASN A 100 7.31 -20.89 18.33
C ASN A 100 8.41 -20.57 19.37
N VAL A 101 9.35 -21.49 19.57
CA VAL A 101 10.43 -21.33 20.58
C VAL A 101 11.23 -20.06 20.35
N ASP A 102 11.56 -19.75 19.09
CA ASP A 102 12.37 -18.57 18.76
C ASP A 102 11.60 -17.25 19.00
N THR A 103 10.29 -17.23 18.69
CA THR A 103 9.46 -16.02 18.88
C THR A 103 9.03 -15.82 20.32
N LEU A 104 8.95 -16.86 21.12
CA LEU A 104 8.72 -16.77 22.57
C LEU A 104 9.92 -16.17 23.31
N SER A 105 11.13 -16.34 22.78
CA SER A 105 12.39 -15.72 23.27
C SER A 105 12.62 -15.87 24.80
N LEU A 106 12.21 -16.98 25.42
CA LEU A 106 12.23 -17.14 26.89
C LEU A 106 13.64 -17.01 27.47
N GLU A 107 14.63 -17.63 26.85
CA GLU A 107 16.04 -17.54 27.29
C GLU A 107 16.59 -16.12 27.21
N LEU A 108 16.21 -15.38 26.15
CA LEU A 108 16.58 -13.99 25.98
C LEU A 108 15.93 -13.11 27.06
N ILE A 109 14.67 -13.35 27.37
CA ILE A 109 13.93 -12.62 28.41
C ILE A 109 14.61 -12.86 29.74
N GLU A 110 14.88 -14.11 30.11
CA GLU A 110 15.52 -14.49 31.38
C GLU A 110 16.91 -13.85 31.53
N SER A 111 17.75 -13.98 30.49
CA SER A 111 19.10 -13.42 30.53
C SER A 111 19.09 -11.88 30.59
N THR A 112 18.21 -11.23 29.85
CA THR A 112 18.14 -9.77 29.83
C THR A 112 17.65 -9.19 31.15
N VAL A 113 16.57 -9.75 31.70
CA VAL A 113 15.99 -9.27 32.97
C VAL A 113 16.99 -9.44 34.14
N ASN A 114 17.76 -10.53 34.13
CA ASN A 114 18.73 -10.82 35.19
C ASN A 114 20.06 -10.05 35.08
N ASN A 115 20.33 -9.41 33.90
CA ASN A 115 21.59 -8.70 33.66
C ASN A 115 21.36 -7.22 33.28
N GLU A 116 21.16 -6.93 32.00
CA GLU A 116 21.15 -5.55 31.49
C GLU A 116 19.84 -4.80 31.76
N GLY A 117 18.73 -5.49 31.99
CA GLY A 117 17.43 -4.90 32.25
C GLY A 117 16.75 -4.23 31.04
N HIS A 118 17.33 -4.32 29.85
CA HIS A 118 16.73 -3.79 28.61
C HIS A 118 17.16 -4.61 27.38
N PHE A 119 16.30 -4.62 26.34
CA PHE A 119 16.49 -5.43 25.13
C PHE A 119 17.20 -4.68 23.98
N LEU A 120 17.60 -3.41 24.14
CA LEU A 120 18.15 -2.58 23.05
C LEU A 120 19.42 -3.15 22.43
N GLY A 121 20.27 -3.83 23.22
CA GLY A 121 21.52 -4.45 22.76
C GLY A 121 21.35 -5.87 22.19
N ALA A 122 20.15 -6.46 22.28
CA ALA A 122 19.92 -7.83 21.90
C ALA A 122 19.93 -8.00 20.37
N LYS A 123 20.65 -9.01 19.87
CA LYS A 123 20.68 -9.33 18.43
C LYS A 123 19.29 -9.64 17.86
N ASP A 124 18.44 -10.30 18.64
CA ASP A 124 17.06 -10.62 18.25
C ASP A 124 16.23 -9.35 18.03
N THR A 125 16.31 -8.37 18.94
CA THR A 125 15.68 -7.06 18.78
C THR A 125 16.10 -6.40 17.46
N PHE A 126 17.40 -6.35 17.18
CA PHE A 126 17.92 -5.74 15.96
C PHE A 126 17.51 -6.48 14.68
N SER A 127 17.44 -7.81 14.72
CA SER A 127 16.96 -8.63 13.61
C SER A 127 15.47 -8.36 13.33
N ARG A 128 14.64 -8.40 14.39
CA ARG A 128 13.19 -8.20 14.28
C ARG A 128 12.81 -6.77 13.89
N MET A 129 13.58 -5.77 14.29
CA MET A 129 13.39 -4.41 13.79
C MET A 129 13.43 -4.33 12.26
N LYS A 130 14.22 -5.19 11.61
CA LYS A 130 14.35 -5.21 10.15
C LYS A 130 13.31 -6.10 9.46
N SER A 131 12.91 -7.21 10.07
CA SER A 131 12.02 -8.20 9.48
C SER A 131 10.54 -7.95 9.78
N ASP A 132 10.23 -7.50 10.98
CA ASP A 132 8.86 -7.51 11.50
C ASP A 132 8.17 -6.14 11.41
N PHE A 133 8.95 -5.08 11.16
CA PHE A 133 8.43 -3.72 11.01
C PHE A 133 8.36 -3.29 9.55
N LEU A 134 7.25 -2.69 9.19
CA LEU A 134 7.10 -2.00 7.91
C LEU A 134 7.70 -0.59 8.01
N TYR A 135 8.63 -0.29 7.12
CA TYR A 135 9.17 1.07 6.95
C TYR A 135 8.48 1.73 5.74
N PRO A 136 7.55 2.67 5.96
CA PRO A 136 6.84 3.33 4.90
C PRO A 136 7.77 4.21 4.07
N LYS A 137 7.40 4.47 2.81
CA LYS A 137 8.20 5.28 1.88
C LYS A 137 7.87 6.77 1.94
N VAL A 138 6.62 7.11 2.25
CA VAL A 138 6.13 8.51 2.28
C VAL A 138 5.44 8.87 3.58
N SER A 139 4.86 7.90 4.29
CA SER A 139 4.29 8.12 5.62
C SER A 139 5.39 8.46 6.62
N ASP A 140 5.17 9.47 7.45
CA ASP A 140 6.16 9.97 8.39
C ASP A 140 6.24 9.11 9.66
N ARG A 141 7.46 8.83 10.10
CA ARG A 141 7.80 8.12 11.35
C ARG A 141 8.92 8.83 12.13
N THR A 142 9.29 10.04 11.70
CA THR A 142 10.34 10.85 12.36
C THR A 142 9.80 11.55 13.60
N SER A 143 10.70 12.03 14.44
CA SER A 143 10.35 12.90 15.58
C SER A 143 9.82 14.25 15.09
N VAL A 144 9.12 14.98 15.94
CA VAL A 144 8.60 16.33 15.63
C VAL A 144 9.73 17.28 15.27
N ASP A 145 10.88 17.16 15.94
CA ASP A 145 12.04 18.02 15.69
C ASP A 145 12.67 17.72 14.32
N GLU A 146 12.87 16.45 13.99
CA GLU A 146 13.36 16.04 12.67
C GLU A 146 12.42 16.47 11.55
N TRP A 147 11.10 16.27 11.72
CA TRP A 147 10.10 16.71 10.75
C TRP A 147 10.13 18.23 10.56
N THR A 148 10.29 18.99 11.66
CA THR A 148 10.38 20.44 11.60
C THR A 148 11.66 20.89 10.87
N MET A 149 12.80 20.26 11.16
CA MET A 149 14.09 20.53 10.48
C MET A 149 14.03 20.15 9.00
N ALA A 150 13.30 19.11 8.63
CA ALA A 150 13.08 18.69 7.25
C ALA A 150 12.08 19.57 6.48
N GLY A 151 11.57 20.66 7.07
CA GLY A 151 10.70 21.62 6.39
C GLY A 151 9.20 21.32 6.51
N ARG A 152 8.80 20.46 7.43
CA ARG A 152 7.38 20.13 7.72
C ARG A 152 6.61 19.60 6.50
N VAL A 153 7.28 18.82 5.68
CA VAL A 153 6.71 18.26 4.44
C VAL A 153 5.65 17.22 4.78
N ASP A 154 4.45 17.38 4.26
CA ASP A 154 3.34 16.45 4.45
C ASP A 154 3.41 15.24 3.51
N ILE A 155 2.53 14.26 3.73
CA ILE A 155 2.52 13.01 2.96
C ILE A 155 2.20 13.24 1.48
N SER A 156 1.31 14.19 1.16
CA SER A 156 0.90 14.49 -0.21
C SER A 156 2.05 15.12 -1.00
N GLN A 157 2.80 16.01 -0.36
CA GLN A 157 4.01 16.62 -0.94
C GLN A 157 5.10 15.57 -1.19
N LYS A 158 5.41 14.70 -0.19
CA LYS A 158 6.37 13.59 -0.33
C LYS A 158 5.96 12.65 -1.46
N ALA A 159 4.69 12.26 -1.52
CA ALA A 159 4.16 11.36 -2.53
C ALA A 159 4.19 11.99 -3.94
N THR A 160 3.92 13.29 -4.06
CA THR A 160 4.00 14.00 -5.35
C THR A 160 5.44 14.01 -5.87
N ILE A 161 6.42 14.29 -5.02
CA ILE A 161 7.84 14.24 -5.39
C ILE A 161 8.19 12.82 -5.84
N LYS A 162 7.80 11.81 -5.04
CA LYS A 162 8.09 10.40 -5.35
C LYS A 162 7.44 9.93 -6.65
N ALA A 163 6.21 10.32 -6.92
CA ALA A 163 5.52 10.02 -8.16
C ALA A 163 6.27 10.61 -9.38
N LYS A 164 6.73 11.86 -9.27
CA LYS A 164 7.54 12.50 -10.33
C LYS A 164 8.88 11.80 -10.54
N GLU A 165 9.57 11.39 -9.49
CA GLU A 165 10.81 10.60 -9.59
C GLU A 165 10.57 9.29 -10.34
N ILE A 166 9.53 8.51 -9.94
CA ILE A 166 9.20 7.25 -10.59
C ILE A 166 8.91 7.47 -12.08
N LEU A 167 8.11 8.47 -12.42
CA LEU A 167 7.75 8.76 -13.81
C LEU A 167 8.95 9.25 -14.65
N LYS A 168 9.94 9.88 -14.01
CA LYS A 168 11.16 10.32 -14.67
C LYS A 168 12.14 9.18 -14.92
N ASP A 169 12.31 8.28 -13.94
CA ASP A 169 13.42 7.33 -13.93
C ASP A 169 13.01 5.92 -14.38
N TYR A 170 11.72 5.60 -14.34
CA TYR A 170 11.24 4.25 -14.63
C TYR A 170 10.71 4.11 -16.05
N PHE A 171 11.47 3.39 -16.89
CA PHE A 171 11.08 3.01 -18.25
C PHE A 171 11.08 1.48 -18.38
N PRO A 172 9.91 0.83 -18.34
CA PRO A 172 9.83 -0.62 -18.51
C PRO A 172 10.26 -1.00 -19.92
N ASN A 173 11.21 -1.93 -20.02
CA ASN A 173 11.74 -2.47 -21.30
C ASN A 173 11.47 -3.97 -21.45
N HIS A 174 10.46 -4.49 -20.78
CA HIS A 174 10.10 -5.90 -20.78
C HIS A 174 9.54 -6.40 -22.12
N ILE A 175 9.09 -5.49 -23.00
CA ILE A 175 8.63 -5.82 -24.35
C ILE A 175 9.81 -5.66 -25.31
N LYS A 176 10.14 -6.73 -26.06
CA LYS A 176 11.22 -6.70 -27.04
C LYS A 176 10.92 -5.69 -28.15
N PRO A 177 11.94 -4.99 -28.71
CA PRO A 177 11.76 -3.95 -29.72
C PRO A 177 10.96 -4.38 -30.96
N ASP A 178 11.11 -5.63 -31.38
CA ASP A 178 10.39 -6.16 -32.56
C ASP A 178 8.89 -6.27 -32.31
N PHE A 179 8.48 -6.71 -31.11
CA PHE A 179 7.06 -6.71 -30.71
C PHE A 179 6.50 -5.28 -30.59
N ILE A 180 7.30 -4.33 -30.11
CA ILE A 180 6.87 -2.92 -30.09
C ILE A 180 6.58 -2.40 -31.51
N LYS A 181 7.41 -2.75 -32.49
CA LYS A 181 7.18 -2.40 -33.90
C LYS A 181 5.91 -3.06 -34.45
N GLU A 182 5.72 -4.33 -34.18
CA GLU A 182 4.53 -5.09 -34.59
C GLU A 182 3.25 -4.50 -33.99
N ILE A 183 3.24 -4.20 -32.68
CA ILE A 183 2.13 -3.54 -32.01
C ILE A 183 1.80 -2.20 -32.68
N ARG A 184 2.83 -1.36 -32.96
CA ARG A 184 2.63 -0.06 -33.58
C ARG A 184 2.16 -0.14 -35.03
N ASN A 185 2.51 -1.19 -35.76
CA ASN A 185 2.04 -1.41 -37.10
C ASN A 185 0.57 -1.87 -37.14
N ASN A 186 0.13 -2.59 -36.13
CA ASN A 186 -1.23 -3.15 -36.06
C ASN A 186 -2.23 -2.25 -35.32
N PHE A 187 -1.74 -1.30 -34.50
CA PHE A 187 -2.58 -0.41 -33.69
C PHE A 187 -2.14 1.06 -33.84
N GLU A 188 -3.12 1.96 -33.96
CA GLU A 188 -2.87 3.39 -33.97
C GLU A 188 -2.45 3.89 -32.57
N ILE A 189 -1.15 4.00 -32.32
CA ILE A 189 -0.60 4.55 -31.07
C ILE A 189 -0.16 5.99 -31.32
N LYS A 190 -0.93 6.94 -30.81
CA LYS A 190 -0.71 8.39 -31.00
C LYS A 190 0.53 8.94 -30.29
N ILE A 191 1.00 8.28 -29.22
CA ILE A 191 2.18 8.71 -28.47
C ILE A 191 3.44 8.26 -29.20
N GLU A 192 4.28 9.21 -29.58
CA GLU A 192 5.58 8.94 -30.22
C GLU A 192 6.55 8.27 -29.24
N THR A 193 7.38 7.36 -29.77
CA THR A 193 8.29 6.53 -28.93
C THR A 193 9.26 7.37 -28.09
N HIS A 194 9.75 8.51 -28.62
CA HIS A 194 10.67 9.37 -27.88
C HIS A 194 10.01 10.09 -26.68
N LYS A 195 8.69 10.31 -26.73
CA LYS A 195 7.90 10.88 -25.63
C LYS A 195 7.57 9.87 -24.52
N MET A 196 7.81 8.60 -24.77
CA MET A 196 7.64 7.51 -23.80
C MET A 196 8.92 7.22 -23.00
N ARG A 197 9.98 8.00 -23.24
CA ARG A 197 11.25 7.88 -22.49
C ARG A 197 11.45 9.14 -21.66
N SER A 198 12.10 9.02 -20.49
CA SER A 198 12.56 10.19 -19.73
C SER A 198 13.50 11.02 -20.62
N GLN A 199 13.28 12.33 -20.62
CA GLN A 199 14.22 13.28 -21.22
C GLN A 199 15.39 13.48 -20.28
#